data_3c3f59be2a9d236228618d880fc946ce
#
_entry.id   3c3f59be2a9d236228618d880fc946ce
#
_cell.length_a   1.000
_cell.length_b   1.000
_cell.length_c   1.000
_cell.angle_alpha   90.00
_cell.angle_beta   90.00
_cell.angle_gamma   90.00
#
_symmetry.space_group_name_H-M   'P 1'
#
loop_
_entity.id
_entity.type
_entity.pdbx_description
1 polymer ?
#
loop_
_entity_poly.entity_id
_entity_poly.type
_entity_poly.pdbx_seq_one_letter_code
_entity_poly.pdbx_strand_id
1 'polypeptide(L)'
;MEFTGVYHKTSEQMSYPLDEDRLIVNIKTGYDVKQVFIHYGDPYEAGILGGKEKWIGKREEIIYKKRLPHQIWWTTTLFPEYKRCKYYFELRTEEEVWYYFEDGFLTEEQLQMDGRMQQCFIVPWMNPADINRTPAWVNDTIWYQIFPDRFCNGTPEKNGNDIMPWRNHGTVTNKEKFGGNLEGIRQKLSYLQNLGITGIYFNPIMEAESNHKYDTTDYTKIDPAFGDEETMKALCMEAHEKGIRIMVDAVFNHCGRKFAPWIDVLEHGKDSCYADWFMVEDWEQIGKRADTRDRRFYSFAFADTMPKLNTNNEEVIEYFCKVCEEWVQKFDIDGIRFDVGNEVSHRFLKRIREHLKTVKPDIYLLGEIWHDASQWLQGDEYDSVMNYPLLSGIHDFFLDKTMKKEEFEFMVNRCYTMYMQQNNDVLFNLLDSHDTERLMNRFHDLDKFYQQLAILFTLPG
;
A
#
# COMPACT_ATOMS: atom_id res chain seq x y z
N MET A 1 -8.33 35.80 8.65
CA MET A 1 -8.11 34.33 8.49
C MET A 1 -7.79 33.99 7.04
N GLU A 2 -6.84 33.09 6.79
CA GLU A 2 -6.49 32.58 5.45
C GLU A 2 -7.44 31.41 5.07
N PHE A 3 -8.53 31.74 4.41
CA PHE A 3 -9.58 30.76 4.09
C PHE A 3 -9.12 29.64 3.13
N THR A 4 -8.21 29.95 2.20
CA THR A 4 -7.66 28.99 1.25
C THR A 4 -6.84 27.87 1.90
N GLY A 5 -6.34 28.11 3.12
CA GLY A 5 -5.63 27.14 3.93
C GLY A 5 -6.54 26.13 4.64
N VAL A 6 -7.86 26.43 4.74
CA VAL A 6 -8.81 25.57 5.47
C VAL A 6 -9.40 24.51 4.54
N TYR A 7 -9.31 23.25 4.96
CA TYR A 7 -9.86 22.15 4.19
C TYR A 7 -10.32 20.99 5.08
N HIS A 8 -11.53 20.54 4.83
CA HIS A 8 -12.12 19.34 5.42
C HIS A 8 -13.18 18.74 4.47
N LYS A 9 -13.39 17.43 4.55
CA LYS A 9 -14.50 16.69 3.93
C LYS A 9 -14.87 15.48 4.79
N THR A 10 -16.09 14.97 4.63
CA THR A 10 -16.62 13.81 5.39
C THR A 10 -16.25 12.46 4.77
N SER A 11 -15.06 12.33 4.22
CA SER A 11 -14.60 11.11 3.56
C SER A 11 -13.09 10.97 3.62
N GLU A 12 -12.59 9.80 3.22
CA GLU A 12 -11.18 9.45 3.15
C GLU A 12 -10.48 9.68 4.49
N GLN A 13 -9.20 10.10 4.45
CA GLN A 13 -8.41 10.39 5.65
C GLN A 13 -8.89 11.62 6.44
N MET A 14 -9.88 12.39 5.93
CA MET A 14 -10.37 13.58 6.63
C MET A 14 -11.46 13.27 7.65
N SER A 15 -12.28 12.25 7.41
CA SER A 15 -13.31 11.79 8.36
C SER A 15 -13.66 10.33 8.09
N TYR A 16 -13.35 9.44 9.05
CA TYR A 16 -13.54 8.00 8.89
C TYR A 16 -13.69 7.30 10.24
N PRO A 17 -14.47 6.20 10.31
CA PRO A 17 -14.49 5.36 11.49
C PRO A 17 -13.15 4.61 11.65
N LEU A 18 -12.52 4.75 12.83
CA LEU A 18 -11.35 3.99 13.20
C LEU A 18 -11.74 2.54 13.57
N ASP A 19 -12.86 2.43 14.27
CA ASP A 19 -13.54 1.19 14.64
C ASP A 19 -15.05 1.46 14.84
N GLU A 20 -15.75 0.53 15.48
CA GLU A 20 -17.19 0.62 15.73
C GLU A 20 -17.59 1.79 16.63
N ASP A 21 -16.68 2.31 17.47
CA ASP A 21 -16.95 3.30 18.51
C ASP A 21 -16.27 4.64 18.27
N ARG A 22 -15.18 4.66 17.48
CA ARG A 22 -14.31 5.81 17.30
C ARG A 22 -14.39 6.39 15.89
N LEU A 23 -14.68 7.68 15.80
CA LEU A 23 -14.67 8.45 14.57
C LEU A 23 -13.47 9.40 14.59
N ILE A 24 -12.56 9.26 13.63
CA ILE A 24 -11.48 10.23 13.42
C ILE A 24 -12.01 11.39 12.58
N VAL A 25 -11.69 12.60 13.01
CA VAL A 25 -11.98 13.83 12.25
C VAL A 25 -10.73 14.68 12.18
N ASN A 26 -10.35 15.03 10.95
CA ASN A 26 -9.17 15.83 10.64
C ASN A 26 -9.56 17.11 9.91
N ILE A 27 -8.83 18.19 10.15
CA ILE A 27 -8.99 19.46 9.41
C ILE A 27 -7.62 20.06 9.15
N LYS A 28 -7.41 20.62 7.95
CA LYS A 28 -6.25 21.47 7.63
C LYS A 28 -6.61 22.93 7.82
N THR A 29 -5.65 23.72 8.30
CA THR A 29 -5.77 25.18 8.38
C THR A 29 -4.47 25.86 8.00
N GLY A 30 -4.50 27.18 7.73
CA GLY A 30 -3.31 28.00 7.66
C GLY A 30 -2.63 28.14 9.04
N TYR A 31 -1.41 28.68 9.07
CA TYR A 31 -0.66 28.95 10.31
C TYR A 31 -1.21 30.12 11.13
N ASP A 32 -2.11 30.92 10.57
CA ASP A 32 -2.81 32.02 11.24
C ASP A 32 -3.86 31.49 12.23
N VAL A 33 -4.41 30.29 12.04
CA VAL A 33 -5.33 29.63 12.98
C VAL A 33 -4.54 29.11 14.18
N LYS A 34 -4.90 29.58 15.39
CA LYS A 34 -4.22 29.24 16.64
C LYS A 34 -4.91 28.14 17.43
N GLN A 35 -6.25 28.08 17.36
CA GLN A 35 -7.08 27.10 18.03
C GLN A 35 -8.18 26.62 17.09
N VAL A 36 -8.50 25.34 17.18
CA VAL A 36 -9.61 24.71 16.48
C VAL A 36 -10.49 24.01 17.50
N PHE A 37 -11.79 24.27 17.45
CA PHE A 37 -12.80 23.55 18.23
C PHE A 37 -13.74 22.84 17.27
N ILE A 38 -14.22 21.68 17.68
CA ILE A 38 -15.28 20.95 17.00
C ILE A 38 -16.56 21.02 17.86
N HIS A 39 -17.67 21.36 17.21
CA HIS A 39 -19.00 21.26 17.78
C HIS A 39 -19.66 20.02 17.18
N TYR A 40 -19.98 19.01 17.97
CA TYR A 40 -20.49 17.74 17.47
C TYR A 40 -21.58 17.15 18.36
N GLY A 41 -22.40 16.27 17.78
CA GLY A 41 -23.46 15.55 18.48
C GLY A 41 -24.31 14.73 17.53
N ASP A 42 -25.36 14.11 18.06
CA ASP A 42 -26.33 13.40 17.24
C ASP A 42 -27.13 14.40 16.39
N PRO A 43 -27.34 14.16 15.08
CA PRO A 43 -28.11 15.07 14.23
C PRO A 43 -29.57 15.29 14.68
N TYR A 44 -30.11 14.39 15.49
CA TYR A 44 -31.51 14.42 15.94
C TYR A 44 -31.68 14.89 17.37
N GLU A 45 -30.65 15.36 18.06
CA GLU A 45 -30.75 15.91 19.43
C GLU A 45 -31.80 17.04 19.54
N ALA A 46 -31.95 17.86 18.48
CA ALA A 46 -32.95 18.93 18.40
C ALA A 46 -34.30 18.48 17.72
N GLY A 47 -34.52 17.16 17.55
CA GLY A 47 -35.70 16.57 16.92
C GLY A 47 -35.55 16.32 15.41
N ILE A 48 -36.45 15.50 14.84
CA ILE A 48 -36.36 14.97 13.46
C ILE A 48 -36.42 16.07 12.38
N LEU A 49 -37.19 17.14 12.60
CA LEU A 49 -37.37 18.24 11.64
C LEU A 49 -36.67 19.53 12.10
N GLY A 50 -35.60 19.40 12.91
CA GLY A 50 -34.84 20.54 13.40
C GLY A 50 -35.52 21.32 14.50
N GLY A 51 -36.65 20.82 15.08
CA GLY A 51 -37.31 21.33 16.29
C GLY A 51 -37.44 22.87 16.32
N LYS A 52 -37.92 23.39 17.46
CA LYS A 52 -37.85 24.82 17.75
C LYS A 52 -36.50 25.26 18.32
N GLU A 53 -35.69 24.29 18.73
CA GLU A 53 -34.38 24.55 19.32
C GLU A 53 -33.29 24.43 18.27
N LYS A 54 -32.38 25.40 18.27
CA LYS A 54 -31.19 25.37 17.39
C LYS A 54 -30.26 24.29 17.86
N TRP A 55 -29.82 23.42 16.96
CA TRP A 55 -28.78 22.43 17.22
C TRP A 55 -27.46 23.11 17.47
N ILE A 56 -26.77 22.85 18.58
CA ILE A 56 -25.50 23.48 18.96
C ILE A 56 -24.36 22.44 19.01
N GLY A 57 -24.64 21.25 19.50
CA GLY A 57 -23.65 20.22 19.75
C GLY A 57 -22.78 20.46 20.97
N LYS A 58 -21.99 19.47 21.34
CA LYS A 58 -20.94 19.54 22.37
C LYS A 58 -19.70 20.18 21.78
N ARG A 59 -19.08 21.16 22.47
CA ARG A 59 -17.88 21.86 22.02
C ARG A 59 -16.64 21.24 22.66
N GLU A 60 -15.66 20.83 21.84
CA GLU A 60 -14.36 20.33 22.30
C GLU A 60 -13.20 20.98 21.53
N GLU A 61 -12.07 21.23 22.20
CA GLU A 61 -10.85 21.74 21.56
C GLU A 61 -10.08 20.60 20.92
N ILE A 62 -9.63 20.80 19.67
CA ILE A 62 -8.73 19.89 18.98
C ILE A 62 -7.28 20.27 19.32
N ILE A 63 -6.61 19.46 20.13
CA ILE A 63 -5.27 19.73 20.63
C ILE A 63 -4.15 19.04 19.85
N TYR A 64 -4.44 17.89 19.21
CA TYR A 64 -3.45 17.16 18.43
C TYR A 64 -3.27 17.81 17.07
N LYS A 65 -2.01 18.14 16.75
CA LYS A 65 -1.68 18.76 15.47
C LYS A 65 -0.32 18.35 14.96
N LYS A 66 -0.20 18.30 13.64
CA LYS A 66 1.06 18.08 12.90
C LYS A 66 1.31 19.28 12.00
N ARG A 67 2.58 19.71 11.92
CA ARG A 67 3.00 20.77 11.01
C ARG A 67 3.26 20.20 9.62
N LEU A 68 2.73 20.84 8.59
CA LEU A 68 2.97 20.58 7.18
C LEU A 68 3.55 21.82 6.51
N PRO A 69 4.15 21.75 5.31
CA PRO A 69 4.50 22.98 4.58
C PRO A 69 3.25 23.84 4.37
N HIS A 70 3.23 25.04 4.89
CA HIS A 70 2.15 26.02 4.73
C HIS A 70 0.81 25.73 5.42
N GLN A 71 0.66 24.57 6.10
CA GLN A 71 -0.59 24.20 6.77
C GLN A 71 -0.34 23.51 8.11
N ILE A 72 -1.36 23.49 8.96
CA ILE A 72 -1.44 22.68 10.17
C ILE A 72 -2.53 21.64 9.94
N TRP A 73 -2.21 20.39 10.21
CA TRP A 73 -3.15 19.26 10.27
C TRP A 73 -3.60 19.07 11.71
N TRP A 74 -4.90 19.18 11.97
CA TRP A 74 -5.51 18.97 13.27
C TRP A 74 -6.28 17.66 13.28
N THR A 75 -6.20 16.90 14.37
CA THR A 75 -6.81 15.56 14.52
C THR A 75 -7.56 15.46 15.84
N THR A 76 -8.77 14.93 15.80
CA THR A 76 -9.50 14.52 17.00
C THR A 76 -10.19 13.17 16.80
N THR A 77 -10.46 12.49 17.92
CA THR A 77 -11.24 11.25 17.97
C THR A 77 -12.55 11.53 18.68
N LEU A 78 -13.66 11.32 18.01
CA LEU A 78 -15.01 11.45 18.56
C LEU A 78 -15.57 10.07 18.91
N PHE A 79 -16.50 10.04 19.83
CA PHE A 79 -17.19 8.83 20.29
C PHE A 79 -18.72 9.00 20.12
N PRO A 80 -19.26 8.83 18.90
CA PRO A 80 -20.68 9.00 18.64
C PRO A 80 -21.53 7.91 19.30
N GLU A 81 -22.34 8.30 20.32
CA GLU A 81 -23.15 7.37 21.10
C GLU A 81 -24.11 6.53 20.24
N TYR A 82 -24.67 7.16 19.18
CA TYR A 82 -25.65 6.53 18.29
C TYR A 82 -25.07 6.17 16.90
N LYS A 83 -23.74 6.00 16.78
CA LYS A 83 -23.04 5.63 15.53
C LYS A 83 -23.26 6.60 14.37
N ARG A 84 -23.64 7.82 14.64
CA ARG A 84 -23.80 8.92 13.68
C ARG A 84 -23.36 10.22 14.31
N CYS A 85 -22.87 11.14 13.52
CA CYS A 85 -22.31 12.39 13.99
C CYS A 85 -22.62 13.53 13.04
N LYS A 86 -23.08 14.65 13.60
CA LYS A 86 -23.18 15.94 12.93
C LYS A 86 -22.21 16.89 13.59
N TYR A 87 -21.46 17.68 12.83
CA TYR A 87 -20.46 18.57 13.38
C TYR A 87 -20.14 19.75 12.48
N TYR A 88 -19.51 20.78 13.06
CA TYR A 88 -18.88 21.92 12.40
C TYR A 88 -17.67 22.38 13.20
N PHE A 89 -16.82 23.22 12.62
CA PHE A 89 -15.61 23.69 13.29
C PHE A 89 -15.73 25.16 13.67
N GLU A 90 -15.13 25.52 14.81
CA GLU A 90 -14.86 26.89 15.23
C GLU A 90 -13.35 27.11 15.12
N LEU A 91 -12.95 28.07 14.30
CA LEU A 91 -11.55 28.41 13.98
C LEU A 91 -11.23 29.76 14.58
N ARG A 92 -10.15 29.83 15.37
CA ARG A 92 -9.71 31.07 16.03
C ARG A 92 -8.33 31.48 15.56
N THR A 93 -8.21 32.67 15.05
CA THR A 93 -6.94 33.40 14.88
C THR A 93 -6.67 34.25 16.10
N GLU A 94 -5.65 35.13 16.08
CA GLU A 94 -5.42 36.10 17.15
C GLU A 94 -6.51 37.18 17.22
N GLU A 95 -7.17 37.49 16.12
CA GLU A 95 -8.08 38.63 15.99
C GLU A 95 -9.52 38.21 15.69
N GLU A 96 -9.77 37.02 15.12
CA GLU A 96 -11.05 36.64 14.53
C GLU A 96 -11.48 35.27 15.00
N VAL A 97 -12.82 35.06 15.01
CA VAL A 97 -13.47 33.75 15.18
C VAL A 97 -14.37 33.49 13.97
N TRP A 98 -14.19 32.31 13.36
CA TRP A 98 -14.96 31.84 12.22
C TRP A 98 -15.52 30.47 12.48
N TYR A 99 -16.70 30.19 11.94
CA TYR A 99 -17.34 28.89 12.00
C TYR A 99 -17.38 28.28 10.61
N TYR A 100 -16.80 27.08 10.47
CA TYR A 100 -16.63 26.39 9.19
C TYR A 100 -17.61 25.25 9.06
N PHE A 101 -18.45 25.33 8.03
CA PHE A 101 -19.50 24.37 7.66
C PHE A 101 -19.22 23.81 6.28
N GLU A 102 -20.01 22.80 5.85
CA GLU A 102 -19.86 22.19 4.54
C GLU A 102 -20.10 23.21 3.39
N ASP A 103 -20.99 24.18 3.59
CA ASP A 103 -21.31 25.25 2.64
C ASP A 103 -20.44 26.52 2.82
N GLY A 104 -19.42 26.50 3.68
CA GLY A 104 -18.45 27.61 3.86
C GLY A 104 -18.36 28.18 5.28
N PHE A 105 -18.01 29.46 5.37
CA PHE A 105 -17.66 30.12 6.63
C PHE A 105 -18.76 31.06 7.07
N LEU A 106 -19.01 31.11 8.39
CA LEU A 106 -19.94 32.03 9.02
C LEU A 106 -19.22 32.83 10.12
N THR A 107 -19.60 34.12 10.27
CA THR A 107 -19.30 34.89 11.48
C THR A 107 -20.22 34.47 12.63
N GLU A 108 -19.92 34.89 13.86
CA GLU A 108 -20.79 34.64 15.02
C GLU A 108 -22.18 35.27 14.84
N GLU A 109 -22.26 36.46 14.26
CA GLU A 109 -23.53 37.13 13.98
C GLU A 109 -24.39 36.30 12.98
N GLN A 110 -23.74 35.81 11.90
CA GLN A 110 -24.41 34.97 10.91
C GLN A 110 -24.84 33.62 11.49
N LEU A 111 -24.06 33.05 12.38
CA LEU A 111 -24.38 31.82 13.09
C LEU A 111 -25.63 31.97 13.98
N GLN A 112 -25.85 33.15 14.53
CA GLN A 112 -26.98 33.44 15.43
C GLN A 112 -28.26 33.88 14.72
N MET A 113 -28.23 34.15 13.39
CA MET A 113 -29.41 34.55 12.64
C MET A 113 -30.49 33.46 12.65
N ASP A 114 -31.71 33.87 13.00
CA ASP A 114 -32.88 32.98 13.03
C ASP A 114 -33.25 32.50 11.61
N GLY A 115 -33.64 31.23 11.52
CA GLY A 115 -34.17 30.61 10.30
C GLY A 115 -33.12 30.18 9.26
N ARG A 116 -31.80 30.34 9.49
CA ARG A 116 -30.78 29.81 8.61
C ARG A 116 -30.60 28.31 8.82
N MET A 117 -30.76 27.51 7.79
CA MET A 117 -30.39 26.11 7.80
C MET A 117 -28.87 25.98 7.77
N GLN A 118 -28.30 25.37 8.81
CA GLN A 118 -26.86 25.12 8.90
C GLN A 118 -26.53 23.82 8.16
N GLN A 119 -25.64 23.90 7.15
CA GLN A 119 -25.13 22.74 6.47
C GLN A 119 -23.88 22.23 7.20
N CYS A 120 -24.12 21.49 8.28
CA CYS A 120 -23.05 20.84 9.04
C CYS A 120 -22.48 19.67 8.26
N PHE A 121 -21.25 19.32 8.54
CA PHE A 121 -20.68 18.04 8.14
C PHE A 121 -21.44 16.90 8.84
N ILE A 122 -21.73 15.80 8.13
CA ILE A 122 -22.50 14.67 8.66
C ILE A 122 -21.83 13.36 8.30
N VAL A 123 -21.58 12.54 9.34
CA VAL A 123 -21.35 11.10 9.19
C VAL A 123 -22.70 10.43 9.50
N PRO A 124 -23.43 9.96 8.47
CA PRO A 124 -24.83 9.54 8.64
C PRO A 124 -24.96 8.25 9.44
N TRP A 125 -23.97 7.36 9.33
CA TRP A 125 -23.92 6.10 10.06
C TRP A 125 -22.54 5.47 9.99
N MET A 126 -21.98 5.04 11.12
CA MET A 126 -20.75 4.27 11.20
C MET A 126 -21.07 2.79 11.01
N ASN A 127 -21.23 2.38 9.77
CA ASN A 127 -21.57 1.00 9.43
C ASN A 127 -20.34 0.10 9.64
N PRO A 128 -20.45 -0.99 10.42
CA PRO A 128 -19.33 -1.92 10.63
C PRO A 128 -18.75 -2.53 9.34
N ALA A 129 -19.56 -2.63 8.28
CA ALA A 129 -19.12 -3.13 6.97
C ALA A 129 -18.20 -2.14 6.22
N ASP A 130 -18.30 -0.83 6.52
CA ASP A 130 -17.57 0.23 5.84
C ASP A 130 -16.28 0.61 6.60
N ILE A 131 -16.01 -0.02 7.75
CA ILE A 131 -14.79 0.21 8.51
C ILE A 131 -13.59 -0.42 7.79
N ASN A 132 -12.59 0.39 7.47
CA ASN A 132 -11.33 -0.12 6.92
C ASN A 132 -10.61 -0.99 7.96
N ARG A 133 -10.46 -2.28 7.67
CA ARG A 133 -9.82 -3.25 8.56
C ARG A 133 -8.57 -3.82 7.91
N THR A 134 -7.46 -3.60 8.56
CA THR A 134 -6.17 -4.19 8.20
C THR A 134 -5.83 -5.35 9.14
N PRO A 135 -5.05 -6.36 8.71
CA PRO A 135 -4.69 -7.47 9.58
C PRO A 135 -3.83 -7.01 10.76
N ALA A 136 -4.32 -7.23 12.00
CA ALA A 136 -3.67 -6.74 13.21
C ALA A 136 -2.25 -7.28 13.42
N TRP A 137 -1.95 -8.50 12.93
CA TRP A 137 -0.64 -9.12 13.07
C TRP A 137 0.47 -8.37 12.33
N VAL A 138 0.13 -7.55 11.32
CA VAL A 138 1.12 -6.78 10.55
C VAL A 138 1.78 -5.69 11.41
N ASN A 139 1.06 -5.12 12.39
CA ASN A 139 1.58 -4.09 13.30
C ASN A 139 2.83 -4.54 14.08
N ASP A 140 2.96 -5.83 14.33
CA ASP A 140 4.06 -6.42 15.10
C ASP A 140 5.07 -7.14 14.19
N THR A 141 5.02 -6.91 12.87
CA THR A 141 5.83 -7.66 11.90
C THR A 141 7.07 -6.88 11.50
N ILE A 142 8.23 -7.50 11.69
CA ILE A 142 9.52 -7.04 11.15
C ILE A 142 9.81 -7.83 9.89
N TRP A 143 9.72 -7.16 8.75
CA TRP A 143 9.86 -7.76 7.44
C TRP A 143 11.32 -7.91 6.99
N TYR A 144 11.62 -9.02 6.33
CA TYR A 144 12.87 -9.26 5.63
C TYR A 144 12.56 -9.64 4.18
N GLN A 145 12.98 -8.81 3.23
CA GLN A 145 12.84 -9.11 1.81
C GLN A 145 13.90 -10.11 1.36
N ILE A 146 13.50 -11.13 0.63
CA ILE A 146 14.39 -12.13 0.04
C ILE A 146 14.21 -12.18 -1.48
N PHE A 147 15.30 -11.90 -2.20
CA PHE A 147 15.46 -12.25 -3.61
C PHE A 147 16.03 -13.69 -3.64
N PRO A 148 15.22 -14.73 -3.98
CA PRO A 148 15.61 -16.12 -3.72
C PRO A 148 16.93 -16.52 -4.33
N ASP A 149 17.18 -16.22 -5.62
CA ASP A 149 18.44 -16.52 -6.32
C ASP A 149 19.70 -15.98 -5.58
N ARG A 150 19.53 -14.91 -4.80
CA ARG A 150 20.63 -14.14 -4.19
C ARG A 150 20.70 -14.27 -2.67
N PHE A 151 20.05 -15.25 -2.06
CA PHE A 151 20.04 -15.38 -0.60
C PHE A 151 20.87 -16.56 -0.10
N CYS A 152 20.43 -17.79 -0.37
CA CYS A 152 21.14 -19.00 0.06
C CYS A 152 20.85 -20.15 -0.89
N ASN A 153 21.91 -20.84 -1.33
CA ASN A 153 21.81 -22.07 -2.09
C ASN A 153 21.75 -23.27 -1.12
N GLY A 154 20.59 -23.91 -1.03
CA GLY A 154 20.37 -25.08 -0.19
C GLY A 154 20.68 -26.42 -0.86
N THR A 155 20.92 -26.41 -2.18
CA THR A 155 21.15 -27.61 -3.00
C THR A 155 22.28 -27.40 -4.00
N PRO A 156 23.50 -27.06 -3.55
CA PRO A 156 24.61 -26.70 -4.46
C PRO A 156 25.01 -27.84 -5.41
N GLU A 157 24.71 -29.10 -5.05
CA GLU A 157 24.93 -30.27 -5.91
C GLU A 157 24.02 -30.31 -7.15
N LYS A 158 22.95 -29.52 -7.18
CA LYS A 158 22.06 -29.37 -8.33
C LYS A 158 22.40 -28.20 -9.25
N ASN A 159 23.47 -27.46 -8.94
CA ASN A 159 23.86 -26.29 -9.73
C ASN A 159 24.21 -26.66 -11.16
N GLY A 160 23.68 -25.88 -12.12
CA GLY A 160 24.16 -25.85 -13.49
C GLY A 160 25.48 -25.09 -13.65
N ASN A 161 26.07 -25.14 -14.83
CA ASN A 161 27.30 -24.46 -15.15
C ASN A 161 27.17 -22.92 -15.23
N ASP A 162 25.97 -22.39 -15.20
CA ASP A 162 25.63 -20.96 -15.29
C ASP A 162 25.54 -20.27 -13.91
N ILE A 163 25.71 -21.02 -12.83
CA ILE A 163 25.69 -20.48 -11.46
C ILE A 163 27.03 -19.86 -11.11
N MET A 164 26.98 -18.58 -10.77
CA MET A 164 28.15 -17.81 -10.35
C MET A 164 28.49 -18.08 -8.88
N PRO A 165 29.78 -18.13 -8.51
CA PRO A 165 30.15 -18.20 -7.10
C PRO A 165 29.73 -16.91 -6.38
N TRP A 166 29.26 -17.10 -5.12
CA TRP A 166 28.93 -15.95 -4.27
C TRP A 166 30.13 -15.03 -4.09
N ARG A 167 29.88 -13.71 -4.18
CA ARG A 167 30.90 -12.66 -3.96
C ARG A 167 30.30 -11.51 -3.17
N ASN A 168 31.11 -10.86 -2.37
CA ASN A 168 30.73 -9.72 -1.53
C ASN A 168 31.22 -8.36 -2.06
N HIS A 169 31.64 -8.32 -3.33
CA HIS A 169 32.16 -7.11 -3.97
C HIS A 169 31.86 -7.12 -5.48
N GLY A 170 31.93 -5.95 -6.09
CA GLY A 170 31.66 -5.74 -7.51
C GLY A 170 30.16 -5.51 -7.81
N THR A 171 29.88 -5.19 -9.06
CA THR A 171 28.52 -4.97 -9.54
C THR A 171 27.86 -6.29 -9.90
N VAL A 172 26.64 -6.51 -9.44
CA VAL A 172 25.79 -7.65 -9.81
C VAL A 172 24.78 -7.18 -10.86
N THR A 173 24.65 -7.94 -11.93
CA THR A 173 23.71 -7.68 -13.02
C THR A 173 22.52 -8.63 -12.97
N ASN A 174 21.42 -8.26 -13.65
CA ASN A 174 20.22 -9.13 -13.73
C ASN A 174 20.44 -10.42 -14.55
N LYS A 175 21.60 -10.60 -15.19
CA LYS A 175 21.94 -11.81 -15.93
C LYS A 175 22.68 -12.85 -15.10
N GLU A 176 23.21 -12.45 -13.95
CA GLU A 176 23.98 -13.35 -13.08
C GLU A 176 23.05 -14.13 -12.17
N LYS A 177 23.28 -15.43 -12.08
CA LYS A 177 22.56 -16.35 -11.21
C LYS A 177 23.49 -16.86 -10.12
N PHE A 178 23.01 -16.91 -8.88
CA PHE A 178 23.78 -17.37 -7.71
C PHE A 178 23.24 -18.69 -7.13
N GLY A 179 22.12 -19.19 -7.65
CA GLY A 179 21.56 -20.49 -7.31
C GLY A 179 20.88 -20.57 -5.95
N GLY A 180 20.57 -19.43 -5.33
CA GLY A 180 19.73 -19.41 -4.14
C GLY A 180 18.33 -19.97 -4.42
N ASN A 181 17.74 -20.66 -3.45
CA ASN A 181 16.50 -21.39 -3.62
C ASN A 181 15.69 -21.51 -2.32
N LEU A 182 14.46 -22.06 -2.40
CA LEU A 182 13.55 -22.19 -1.26
C LEU A 182 14.13 -23.09 -0.16
N GLU A 183 14.86 -24.15 -0.52
CA GLU A 183 15.54 -25.02 0.44
C GLU A 183 16.62 -24.26 1.22
N GLY A 184 17.39 -23.41 0.53
CA GLY A 184 18.39 -22.56 1.20
C GLY A 184 17.76 -21.55 2.15
N ILE A 185 16.60 -21.00 1.81
CA ILE A 185 15.84 -20.11 2.68
C ILE A 185 15.35 -20.89 3.91
N ARG A 186 14.78 -22.09 3.71
CA ARG A 186 14.32 -22.98 4.78
C ARG A 186 15.43 -23.29 5.79
N GLN A 187 16.63 -23.60 5.32
CA GLN A 187 17.82 -23.82 6.15
C GLN A 187 18.24 -22.58 6.96
N LYS A 188 17.85 -21.37 6.51
CA LYS A 188 18.18 -20.10 7.16
C LYS A 188 17.06 -19.52 8.03
N LEU A 189 15.92 -20.20 8.21
CA LEU A 189 14.82 -19.71 9.05
C LEU A 189 15.27 -19.42 10.50
N SER A 190 16.11 -20.29 11.08
CA SER A 190 16.63 -20.04 12.45
C SER A 190 17.55 -18.82 12.51
N TYR A 191 18.33 -18.53 11.46
CA TYR A 191 19.11 -17.30 11.36
C TYR A 191 18.20 -16.06 11.33
N LEU A 192 17.14 -16.09 10.53
CA LEU A 192 16.17 -14.99 10.42
C LEU A 192 15.41 -14.78 11.75
N GLN A 193 14.97 -15.87 12.39
CA GLN A 193 14.35 -15.81 13.71
C GLN A 193 15.29 -15.20 14.77
N ASN A 194 16.56 -15.61 14.80
CA ASN A 194 17.56 -15.05 15.74
C ASN A 194 17.86 -13.57 15.45
N LEU A 195 17.68 -13.11 14.21
CA LEU A 195 17.78 -11.70 13.84
C LEU A 195 16.56 -10.89 14.31
N GLY A 196 15.48 -11.53 14.77
CA GLY A 196 14.24 -10.89 15.19
C GLY A 196 13.22 -10.69 14.06
N ILE A 197 13.41 -11.36 12.92
CA ILE A 197 12.49 -11.29 11.78
C ILE A 197 11.23 -12.09 12.09
N THR A 198 10.07 -11.50 11.84
CA THR A 198 8.74 -12.10 12.03
C THR A 198 7.92 -12.16 10.75
N GLY A 199 8.43 -11.59 9.64
CA GLY A 199 7.84 -11.70 8.32
C GLY A 199 8.89 -11.78 7.21
N ILE A 200 8.66 -12.63 6.22
CA ILE A 200 9.48 -12.74 5.02
C ILE A 200 8.64 -12.32 3.83
N TYR A 201 9.15 -11.40 3.03
CA TYR A 201 8.63 -11.04 1.72
C TYR A 201 9.54 -11.64 0.64
N PHE A 202 8.99 -12.51 -0.21
CA PHE A 202 9.71 -13.05 -1.37
C PHE A 202 9.45 -12.23 -2.62
N ASN A 203 10.53 -11.88 -3.34
CA ASN A 203 10.41 -11.57 -4.76
C ASN A 203 9.77 -12.75 -5.49
N PRO A 204 9.26 -12.57 -6.73
CA PRO A 204 8.47 -13.61 -7.39
C PRO A 204 9.17 -14.98 -7.41
N ILE A 205 8.41 -16.04 -7.18
CA ILE A 205 8.90 -17.43 -7.10
C ILE A 205 8.28 -18.35 -8.14
N MET A 206 7.30 -17.84 -8.91
CA MET A 206 6.62 -18.62 -9.94
C MET A 206 7.46 -18.77 -11.20
N GLU A 207 7.15 -19.74 -12.03
CA GLU A 207 7.91 -20.11 -13.24
C GLU A 207 8.07 -18.91 -14.18
N ALA A 208 9.33 -18.61 -14.55
CA ALA A 208 9.70 -17.51 -15.44
C ALA A 208 11.09 -17.74 -16.08
N GLU A 209 11.40 -17.01 -17.17
CA GLU A 209 12.66 -17.16 -17.86
C GLU A 209 13.83 -16.48 -17.13
N SER A 210 13.59 -15.33 -16.52
CA SER A 210 14.62 -14.56 -15.82
C SER A 210 14.91 -15.10 -14.41
N ASN A 211 16.00 -14.65 -13.80
CA ASN A 211 16.27 -14.94 -12.38
C ASN A 211 15.43 -14.10 -11.42
N HIS A 212 14.90 -12.95 -11.85
CA HIS A 212 14.04 -12.06 -11.06
C HIS A 212 12.55 -12.47 -11.08
N LYS A 213 12.12 -13.28 -12.05
CA LYS A 213 10.77 -13.86 -12.19
C LYS A 213 9.62 -12.88 -12.44
N TYR A 214 9.90 -11.59 -12.68
CA TYR A 214 8.86 -10.62 -13.06
C TYR A 214 8.31 -10.84 -14.48
N ASP A 215 8.92 -11.67 -15.30
CA ASP A 215 8.43 -12.18 -16.58
C ASP A 215 7.73 -13.56 -16.41
N THR A 216 6.78 -13.64 -15.49
CA THR A 216 6.09 -14.90 -15.11
C THR A 216 5.41 -15.57 -16.30
N THR A 217 5.69 -16.86 -16.47
CA THR A 217 5.18 -17.68 -17.58
C THR A 217 4.13 -18.72 -17.13
N ASP A 218 4.14 -19.10 -15.86
CA ASP A 218 3.12 -19.94 -15.25
C ASP A 218 2.92 -19.55 -13.78
N TYR A 219 1.74 -19.01 -13.46
CA TYR A 219 1.41 -18.54 -12.11
C TYR A 219 1.03 -19.65 -11.14
N THR A 220 0.86 -20.88 -11.64
CA THR A 220 0.44 -22.03 -10.84
C THR A 220 1.59 -22.93 -10.43
N LYS A 221 2.82 -22.67 -10.94
CA LYS A 221 3.99 -23.49 -10.69
C LYS A 221 5.13 -22.69 -10.06
N ILE A 222 5.73 -23.27 -9.02
CA ILE A 222 7.02 -22.80 -8.51
C ILE A 222 8.10 -23.01 -9.57
N ASP A 223 8.97 -22.01 -9.75
CA ASP A 223 10.08 -22.14 -10.70
C ASP A 223 11.02 -23.29 -10.30
N PRO A 224 11.34 -24.19 -11.22
CA PRO A 224 12.22 -25.35 -10.92
C PRO A 224 13.61 -24.96 -10.40
N ALA A 225 14.11 -23.75 -10.71
CA ALA A 225 15.38 -23.26 -10.15
C ALA A 225 15.26 -22.95 -8.65
N PHE A 226 14.07 -22.68 -8.15
CA PHE A 226 13.82 -22.40 -6.74
C PHE A 226 13.33 -23.61 -5.94
N GLY A 227 12.79 -24.62 -6.59
CA GLY A 227 12.29 -25.83 -5.96
C GLY A 227 10.95 -26.27 -6.50
N ASP A 228 10.10 -26.78 -5.63
CA ASP A 228 8.78 -27.32 -5.95
C ASP A 228 7.74 -26.94 -4.89
N GLU A 229 6.49 -27.34 -5.12
CA GLU A 229 5.38 -27.09 -4.20
C GLU A 229 5.61 -27.68 -2.80
N GLU A 230 6.22 -28.88 -2.70
CA GLU A 230 6.47 -29.53 -1.42
C GLU A 230 7.54 -28.76 -0.61
N THR A 231 8.57 -28.25 -1.28
CA THR A 231 9.59 -27.40 -0.65
C THR A 231 8.96 -26.10 -0.13
N MET A 232 8.06 -25.48 -0.91
CA MET A 232 7.37 -24.25 -0.47
C MET A 232 6.44 -24.50 0.72
N LYS A 233 5.67 -25.60 0.70
CA LYS A 233 4.81 -26.01 1.84
C LYS A 233 5.64 -26.22 3.10
N ALA A 234 6.75 -26.96 3.00
CA ALA A 234 7.64 -27.20 4.13
C ALA A 234 8.24 -25.90 4.67
N LEU A 235 8.66 -25.00 3.78
CA LEU A 235 9.17 -23.67 4.16
C LEU A 235 8.13 -22.86 4.93
N CYS A 236 6.88 -22.74 4.42
CA CYS A 236 5.83 -22.00 5.08
C CYS A 236 5.46 -22.60 6.44
N MET A 237 5.32 -23.91 6.53
CA MET A 237 5.04 -24.62 7.78
C MET A 237 6.13 -24.36 8.83
N GLU A 238 7.40 -24.55 8.48
CA GLU A 238 8.52 -24.32 9.40
C GLU A 238 8.70 -22.83 9.77
N ALA A 239 8.37 -21.91 8.86
CA ALA A 239 8.35 -20.48 9.13
C ALA A 239 7.28 -20.13 10.18
N HIS A 240 6.05 -20.66 10.02
CA HIS A 240 4.96 -20.47 10.97
C HIS A 240 5.28 -21.05 12.36
N GLU A 241 5.91 -22.24 12.43
CA GLU A 241 6.38 -22.82 13.71
C GLU A 241 7.38 -21.90 14.43
N LYS A 242 8.10 -21.04 13.68
CA LYS A 242 9.05 -20.06 14.22
C LYS A 242 8.43 -18.67 14.44
N GLY A 243 7.13 -18.51 14.20
CA GLY A 243 6.43 -17.23 14.30
C GLY A 243 6.76 -16.27 13.16
N ILE A 244 7.16 -16.77 11.98
CA ILE A 244 7.51 -15.99 10.80
C ILE A 244 6.38 -16.10 9.78
N ARG A 245 5.80 -14.97 9.38
CA ARG A 245 4.79 -14.83 8.33
C ARG A 245 5.41 -14.82 6.94
N ILE A 246 4.66 -15.27 5.94
CA ILE A 246 5.14 -15.36 4.55
C ILE A 246 4.28 -14.51 3.64
N MET A 247 4.92 -13.59 2.90
CA MET A 247 4.31 -12.79 1.84
C MET A 247 5.00 -13.07 0.51
N VAL A 248 4.20 -13.31 -0.54
CA VAL A 248 4.68 -13.57 -1.90
C VAL A 248 4.39 -12.40 -2.83
N ASP A 249 5.13 -12.32 -3.93
CA ASP A 249 4.97 -11.29 -4.97
C ASP A 249 4.01 -11.75 -6.06
N ALA A 250 3.08 -10.89 -6.47
CA ALA A 250 2.07 -11.13 -7.48
C ALA A 250 2.25 -10.20 -8.68
N VAL A 251 2.75 -10.73 -9.79
CA VAL A 251 3.01 -9.98 -11.02
C VAL A 251 1.78 -10.05 -11.93
N PHE A 252 0.76 -9.22 -11.66
CA PHE A 252 -0.53 -9.28 -12.36
C PHE A 252 -0.79 -8.10 -13.32
N ASN A 253 0.08 -7.11 -13.31
CA ASN A 253 0.05 -6.02 -14.29
C ASN A 253 0.43 -6.50 -15.70
N HIS A 254 1.37 -7.44 -15.79
CA HIS A 254 1.91 -8.00 -17.03
C HIS A 254 2.28 -9.46 -16.80
N CYS A 255 2.57 -10.17 -17.88
CA CYS A 255 3.10 -11.54 -17.81
C CYS A 255 4.39 -11.65 -18.62
N GLY A 256 5.05 -12.79 -18.55
CA GLY A 256 6.17 -13.12 -19.42
C GLY A 256 5.70 -13.48 -20.83
N ARG A 257 6.57 -13.30 -21.80
CA ARG A 257 6.28 -13.58 -23.22
C ARG A 257 5.95 -15.06 -23.50
N LYS A 258 6.35 -15.98 -22.62
CA LYS A 258 6.04 -17.42 -22.73
C LYS A 258 4.81 -17.83 -21.94
N PHE A 259 4.06 -16.91 -21.39
CA PHE A 259 2.75 -17.23 -20.80
C PHE A 259 1.83 -17.85 -21.85
N ALA A 260 1.26 -19.01 -21.55
CA ALA A 260 0.51 -19.79 -22.54
C ALA A 260 -0.61 -19.02 -23.24
N PRO A 261 -1.46 -18.20 -22.56
CA PRO A 261 -2.43 -17.34 -23.22
C PRO A 261 -1.81 -16.34 -24.20
N TRP A 262 -0.63 -15.77 -23.87
CA TRP A 262 0.05 -14.85 -24.79
C TRP A 262 0.61 -15.58 -26.03
N ILE A 263 1.12 -16.79 -25.87
CA ILE A 263 1.58 -17.61 -27.01
C ILE A 263 0.40 -17.89 -27.95
N ASP A 264 -0.76 -18.28 -27.41
CA ASP A 264 -1.96 -18.52 -28.19
C ASP A 264 -2.38 -17.26 -28.98
N VAL A 265 -2.33 -16.08 -28.34
CA VAL A 265 -2.60 -14.79 -28.98
C VAL A 265 -1.61 -14.49 -30.10
N LEU A 266 -0.32 -14.82 -29.93
CA LEU A 266 0.69 -14.63 -30.99
C LEU A 266 0.46 -15.57 -32.18
N GLU A 267 -0.09 -16.76 -31.96
CA GLU A 267 -0.35 -17.78 -32.99
C GLU A 267 -1.68 -17.54 -33.73
N HIS A 268 -2.74 -17.15 -33.03
CA HIS A 268 -4.11 -17.06 -33.57
C HIS A 268 -4.61 -15.62 -33.74
N GLY A 269 -3.87 -14.61 -33.26
CA GLY A 269 -4.25 -13.21 -33.35
C GLY A 269 -5.60 -12.92 -32.69
N LYS A 270 -6.51 -12.26 -33.44
CA LYS A 270 -7.87 -11.91 -32.97
C LYS A 270 -8.78 -13.13 -32.74
N ASP A 271 -8.44 -14.28 -33.34
CA ASP A 271 -9.23 -15.51 -33.21
C ASP A 271 -8.85 -16.32 -31.96
N SER A 272 -7.85 -15.90 -31.22
CA SER A 272 -7.49 -16.48 -29.91
C SER A 272 -8.63 -16.28 -28.91
N CYS A 273 -8.94 -17.31 -28.12
CA CYS A 273 -9.87 -17.17 -27.00
C CYS A 273 -9.32 -16.23 -25.88
N TYR A 274 -8.03 -15.95 -25.90
CA TYR A 274 -7.36 -15.04 -24.95
C TYR A 274 -7.12 -13.65 -25.54
N ALA A 275 -7.67 -13.31 -26.73
CA ALA A 275 -7.41 -12.03 -27.38
C ALA A 275 -7.71 -10.83 -26.45
N ASP A 276 -8.82 -10.88 -25.71
CA ASP A 276 -9.26 -9.82 -24.80
C ASP A 276 -8.54 -9.83 -23.42
N TRP A 277 -7.65 -10.81 -23.19
CA TRP A 277 -6.81 -10.84 -21.99
C TRP A 277 -5.68 -9.82 -22.03
N PHE A 278 -5.39 -9.29 -23.23
CA PHE A 278 -4.28 -8.36 -23.47
C PHE A 278 -4.77 -7.08 -24.14
N MET A 279 -3.96 -6.03 -24.04
CA MET A 279 -4.27 -4.73 -24.62
C MET A 279 -3.50 -4.56 -25.94
N VAL A 280 -4.08 -5.05 -27.05
CA VAL A 280 -3.48 -5.05 -28.40
C VAL A 280 -4.16 -4.02 -29.29
N GLU A 281 -3.36 -3.17 -29.95
CA GLU A 281 -3.83 -2.14 -30.90
C GLU A 281 -3.57 -2.55 -32.37
N ASP A 282 -2.40 -3.15 -32.64
CA ASP A 282 -2.01 -3.55 -33.99
C ASP A 282 -1.71 -5.06 -34.06
N TRP A 283 -2.71 -5.81 -34.48
CA TRP A 283 -2.65 -7.26 -34.58
C TRP A 283 -1.71 -7.79 -35.66
N GLU A 284 -1.42 -6.98 -36.72
CA GLU A 284 -0.50 -7.38 -37.78
C GLU A 284 0.97 -7.33 -37.31
N GLN A 285 1.28 -6.45 -36.37
CA GLN A 285 2.63 -6.23 -35.85
C GLN A 285 2.90 -6.91 -34.51
N ILE A 286 1.92 -7.63 -33.94
CA ILE A 286 2.02 -8.19 -32.58
C ILE A 286 3.24 -9.07 -32.35
N GLY A 287 3.69 -9.82 -33.38
CA GLY A 287 4.85 -10.70 -33.34
C GLY A 287 6.22 -10.03 -33.39
N LYS A 288 6.28 -8.74 -33.72
CA LYS A 288 7.53 -7.98 -33.87
C LYS A 288 8.34 -7.96 -32.57
N ARG A 289 9.65 -8.23 -32.69
CA ARG A 289 10.60 -8.23 -31.56
C ARG A 289 11.32 -6.87 -31.46
N ALA A 290 10.67 -5.92 -30.82
CA ALA A 290 11.22 -4.58 -30.56
C ALA A 290 10.48 -3.96 -29.38
N ASP A 291 10.94 -2.83 -28.86
CA ASP A 291 10.18 -2.11 -27.84
C ASP A 291 8.77 -1.74 -28.37
N THR A 292 7.82 -1.54 -27.45
CA THR A 292 6.41 -1.33 -27.76
C THR A 292 5.98 0.14 -27.82
N ARG A 293 6.91 1.08 -28.01
CA ARG A 293 6.61 2.50 -28.22
C ARG A 293 5.81 2.77 -29.48
N ASP A 294 5.82 1.84 -30.43
CA ASP A 294 4.93 1.85 -31.60
C ASP A 294 3.46 1.54 -31.29
N ARG A 295 3.14 1.18 -30.03
CA ARG A 295 1.79 0.88 -29.51
C ARG A 295 1.11 -0.33 -30.18
N ARG A 296 1.82 -1.26 -30.78
CA ARG A 296 1.19 -2.48 -31.34
C ARG A 296 0.49 -3.30 -30.26
N PHE A 297 1.03 -3.31 -29.04
CA PHE A 297 0.37 -3.73 -27.80
C PHE A 297 0.99 -2.98 -26.60
N TYR A 298 0.27 -2.92 -25.49
CA TYR A 298 0.80 -2.33 -24.26
C TYR A 298 1.66 -3.36 -23.51
N SER A 299 2.71 -2.89 -22.85
CA SER A 299 3.63 -3.70 -22.07
C SER A 299 4.19 -2.90 -20.90
N PHE A 300 4.73 -3.59 -19.91
CA PHE A 300 5.45 -2.93 -18.83
C PHE A 300 6.74 -2.30 -19.37
N ALA A 301 7.00 -1.03 -19.05
CA ALA A 301 8.19 -0.26 -19.40
C ALA A 301 8.61 -0.36 -20.89
N PHE A 302 7.66 -0.53 -21.80
CA PHE A 302 7.86 -0.76 -23.23
C PHE A 302 8.63 -2.04 -23.60
N ALA A 303 8.78 -2.98 -22.65
CA ALA A 303 9.43 -4.26 -22.87
C ALA A 303 8.49 -5.23 -23.62
N ASP A 304 8.86 -5.64 -24.86
CA ASP A 304 8.08 -6.59 -25.65
C ASP A 304 8.01 -8.00 -25.00
N THR A 305 8.83 -8.25 -24.00
CA THR A 305 8.85 -9.48 -23.21
C THR A 305 7.87 -9.51 -22.07
N MET A 306 7.23 -8.36 -21.76
CA MET A 306 6.32 -8.20 -20.63
C MET A 306 4.96 -7.61 -21.07
N PRO A 307 4.15 -8.34 -21.87
CA PRO A 307 2.86 -7.86 -22.36
C PRO A 307 1.91 -7.57 -21.20
N LYS A 308 1.23 -6.43 -21.27
CA LYS A 308 0.28 -5.98 -20.25
C LYS A 308 -1.00 -6.78 -20.29
N LEU A 309 -1.43 -7.24 -19.13
CA LEU A 309 -2.70 -7.93 -18.93
C LEU A 309 -3.86 -6.92 -18.87
N ASN A 310 -4.98 -7.28 -19.46
CA ASN A 310 -6.23 -6.53 -19.35
C ASN A 310 -6.93 -6.90 -18.04
N THR A 311 -6.48 -6.30 -16.95
CA THR A 311 -7.03 -6.55 -15.61
C THR A 311 -8.47 -6.05 -15.41
N ASN A 312 -9.11 -5.48 -16.46
CA ASN A 312 -10.55 -5.18 -16.45
C ASN A 312 -11.40 -6.30 -17.07
N ASN A 313 -10.78 -7.29 -17.73
CA ASN A 313 -11.45 -8.46 -18.29
C ASN A 313 -11.86 -9.43 -17.16
N GLU A 314 -13.13 -9.91 -17.21
CA GLU A 314 -13.68 -10.78 -16.16
C GLU A 314 -12.95 -12.14 -16.06
N GLU A 315 -12.58 -12.74 -17.19
CA GLU A 315 -11.87 -14.01 -17.20
C GLU A 315 -10.46 -13.89 -16.61
N VAL A 316 -9.77 -12.74 -16.83
CA VAL A 316 -8.48 -12.43 -16.22
C VAL A 316 -8.65 -12.27 -14.70
N ILE A 317 -9.70 -11.57 -14.26
CA ILE A 317 -10.02 -11.43 -12.83
C ILE A 317 -10.26 -12.80 -12.20
N GLU A 318 -11.12 -13.62 -12.78
CA GLU A 318 -11.43 -14.96 -12.27
C GLU A 318 -10.21 -15.88 -12.25
N TYR A 319 -9.36 -15.80 -13.28
CA TYR A 319 -8.13 -16.58 -13.34
C TYR A 319 -7.21 -16.25 -12.16
N PHE A 320 -6.95 -14.96 -11.90
CA PHE A 320 -6.06 -14.55 -10.82
C PHE A 320 -6.69 -14.71 -9.42
N CYS A 321 -8.01 -14.62 -9.29
CA CYS A 321 -8.69 -15.02 -8.05
C CYS A 321 -8.39 -16.48 -7.70
N LYS A 322 -8.50 -17.39 -8.67
CA LYS A 322 -8.18 -18.81 -8.48
C LYS A 322 -6.70 -19.04 -8.19
N VAL A 323 -5.81 -18.38 -8.91
CA VAL A 323 -4.36 -18.46 -8.66
C VAL A 323 -4.03 -18.06 -7.22
N CYS A 324 -4.54 -16.93 -6.75
CA CYS A 324 -4.30 -16.47 -5.38
C CYS A 324 -4.92 -17.41 -4.34
N GLU A 325 -6.14 -17.92 -4.58
CA GLU A 325 -6.78 -18.91 -3.73
C GLU A 325 -5.93 -20.17 -3.62
N GLU A 326 -5.42 -20.69 -4.75
CA GLU A 326 -4.52 -21.85 -4.76
C GLU A 326 -3.24 -21.59 -3.95
N TRP A 327 -2.62 -20.40 -4.05
CA TRP A 327 -1.44 -20.07 -3.27
C TRP A 327 -1.74 -20.10 -1.76
N VAL A 328 -2.88 -19.52 -1.36
CA VAL A 328 -3.31 -19.55 0.05
C VAL A 328 -3.60 -20.98 0.52
N GLN A 329 -4.36 -21.76 -0.25
CA GLN A 329 -4.74 -23.12 0.14
C GLN A 329 -3.57 -24.11 0.14
N LYS A 330 -2.64 -23.98 -0.82
CA LYS A 330 -1.49 -24.87 -0.95
C LYS A 330 -0.37 -24.55 0.02
N PHE A 331 -0.09 -23.26 0.25
CA PHE A 331 1.11 -22.80 0.96
C PHE A 331 0.80 -22.10 2.28
N ASP A 332 -0.46 -21.79 2.55
CA ASP A 332 -0.88 -21.00 3.73
C ASP A 332 -0.16 -19.66 3.86
N ILE A 333 0.09 -18.97 2.74
CA ILE A 333 0.73 -17.65 2.74
C ILE A 333 -0.10 -16.62 3.52
N ASP A 334 0.58 -15.64 4.14
CA ASP A 334 -0.05 -14.63 5.01
C ASP A 334 -0.25 -13.30 4.31
N GLY A 335 0.44 -13.05 3.21
CA GLY A 335 0.30 -11.81 2.46
C GLY A 335 0.66 -11.95 0.99
N ILE A 336 0.19 -10.97 0.21
CA ILE A 336 0.50 -10.83 -1.22
C ILE A 336 0.90 -9.37 -1.47
N ARG A 337 2.06 -9.18 -2.06
CA ARG A 337 2.50 -7.88 -2.59
C ARG A 337 2.19 -7.84 -4.09
N PHE A 338 1.50 -6.81 -4.54
CA PHE A 338 1.14 -6.62 -5.94
C PHE A 338 2.16 -5.73 -6.62
N ASP A 339 2.91 -6.32 -7.56
CA ASP A 339 3.87 -5.66 -8.43
C ASP A 339 3.17 -4.65 -9.35
N VAL A 340 3.77 -3.46 -9.53
CA VAL A 340 3.20 -2.36 -10.33
C VAL A 340 1.72 -2.11 -9.95
N GLY A 341 1.44 -2.08 -8.66
CA GLY A 341 0.08 -2.07 -8.12
C GLY A 341 -0.77 -0.87 -8.52
N ASN A 342 -0.15 0.21 -8.99
CA ASN A 342 -0.84 1.42 -9.48
C ASN A 342 -1.35 1.29 -10.93
N GLU A 343 -0.93 0.28 -11.68
CA GLU A 343 -1.36 0.06 -13.06
C GLU A 343 -2.40 -1.06 -13.21
N VAL A 344 -2.72 -1.75 -12.13
CA VAL A 344 -3.78 -2.76 -12.06
C VAL A 344 -5.13 -2.06 -11.87
N SER A 345 -6.20 -2.54 -12.52
CA SER A 345 -7.50 -1.87 -12.44
C SER A 345 -8.11 -1.95 -11.03
N HIS A 346 -8.75 -0.88 -10.59
CA HIS A 346 -9.49 -0.83 -9.31
C HIS A 346 -10.54 -1.96 -9.20
N ARG A 347 -11.23 -2.28 -10.30
CA ARG A 347 -12.18 -3.38 -10.36
C ARG A 347 -11.54 -4.73 -10.02
N PHE A 348 -10.37 -5.00 -10.59
CA PHE A 348 -9.60 -6.22 -10.32
C PHE A 348 -9.22 -6.29 -8.82
N LEU A 349 -8.68 -5.22 -8.27
CA LEU A 349 -8.23 -5.18 -6.89
C LEU A 349 -9.38 -5.41 -5.90
N LYS A 350 -10.54 -4.77 -6.12
CA LYS A 350 -11.73 -4.98 -5.29
C LYS A 350 -12.21 -6.44 -5.32
N ARG A 351 -12.24 -7.07 -6.50
CA ARG A 351 -12.64 -8.46 -6.66
C ARG A 351 -11.63 -9.44 -6.03
N ILE A 352 -10.32 -9.21 -6.22
CA ILE A 352 -9.27 -10.01 -5.57
C ILE A 352 -9.36 -9.88 -4.04
N ARG A 353 -9.52 -8.65 -3.51
CA ARG A 353 -9.68 -8.46 -2.07
C ARG A 353 -10.90 -9.20 -1.53
N GLU A 354 -12.08 -8.97 -2.12
CA GLU A 354 -13.32 -9.63 -1.70
C GLU A 354 -13.16 -11.16 -1.68
N HIS A 355 -12.60 -11.72 -2.76
CA HIS A 355 -12.35 -13.15 -2.86
C HIS A 355 -11.38 -13.65 -1.79
N LEU A 356 -10.22 -13.04 -1.67
CA LEU A 356 -9.17 -13.47 -0.74
C LEU A 356 -9.56 -13.30 0.73
N LYS A 357 -10.27 -12.23 1.10
CA LYS A 357 -10.77 -12.05 2.47
C LYS A 357 -11.84 -13.07 2.84
N THR A 358 -12.49 -13.71 1.87
CA THR A 358 -13.38 -14.86 2.10
C THR A 358 -12.57 -16.14 2.36
N VAL A 359 -11.44 -16.34 1.66
CA VAL A 359 -10.58 -17.53 1.80
C VAL A 359 -9.74 -17.45 3.09
N LYS A 360 -9.08 -16.30 3.33
CA LYS A 360 -8.24 -16.02 4.51
C LYS A 360 -8.49 -14.59 4.99
N PRO A 361 -9.39 -14.36 5.97
CA PRO A 361 -9.83 -13.02 6.39
C PRO A 361 -8.70 -12.08 6.83
N ASP A 362 -7.62 -12.63 7.38
CA ASP A 362 -6.47 -11.90 7.90
C ASP A 362 -5.28 -11.84 6.91
N ILE A 363 -5.49 -12.20 5.63
CA ILE A 363 -4.44 -12.04 4.60
C ILE A 363 -4.10 -10.57 4.39
N TYR A 364 -2.80 -10.25 4.31
CA TYR A 364 -2.31 -8.89 4.07
C TYR A 364 -2.12 -8.62 2.58
N LEU A 365 -2.75 -7.55 2.07
CA LEU A 365 -2.68 -7.14 0.67
C LEU A 365 -1.89 -5.83 0.55
N LEU A 366 -0.68 -5.93 0.02
CA LEU A 366 0.28 -4.83 -0.09
C LEU A 366 0.41 -4.38 -1.55
N GLY A 367 0.22 -3.09 -1.83
CA GLY A 367 0.46 -2.53 -3.16
C GLY A 367 1.87 -1.95 -3.31
N GLU A 368 2.53 -2.21 -4.44
CA GLU A 368 3.69 -1.41 -4.83
C GLU A 368 3.22 -0.14 -5.51
N ILE A 369 3.29 0.98 -4.81
CA ILE A 369 2.96 2.31 -5.32
C ILE A 369 4.00 3.30 -4.81
N TRP A 370 4.69 3.99 -5.72
CA TRP A 370 5.81 4.86 -5.41
C TRP A 370 5.40 6.30 -5.05
N HIS A 371 4.15 6.65 -5.29
CA HIS A 371 3.59 7.99 -5.07
C HIS A 371 2.45 7.95 -4.03
N ASP A 372 1.64 9.01 -3.97
CA ASP A 372 0.44 9.04 -3.13
C ASP A 372 -0.54 7.93 -3.56
N ALA A 373 -0.86 7.04 -2.63
CA ALA A 373 -1.70 5.86 -2.84
C ALA A 373 -3.10 6.00 -2.24
N SER A 374 -3.52 7.21 -1.88
CA SER A 374 -4.80 7.44 -1.18
C SER A 374 -6.00 6.82 -1.87
N GLN A 375 -6.03 6.82 -3.22
CA GLN A 375 -7.14 6.25 -4.00
C GLN A 375 -7.26 4.72 -3.92
N TRP A 376 -6.20 4.00 -3.54
CA TRP A 376 -6.20 2.53 -3.38
C TRP A 376 -6.37 2.08 -1.93
N LEU A 377 -6.39 3.03 -0.97
CA LEU A 377 -6.41 2.77 0.47
C LEU A 377 -7.73 3.20 1.11
N GLN A 378 -8.86 2.93 0.43
CA GLN A 378 -10.21 3.28 0.91
C GLN A 378 -10.91 2.12 1.63
N GLY A 379 -10.21 0.99 1.86
CA GLY A 379 -10.73 -0.16 2.60
C GLY A 379 -11.21 -1.31 1.72
N ASP A 380 -11.28 -1.13 0.41
CA ASP A 380 -11.81 -2.09 -0.54
C ASP A 380 -10.81 -2.62 -1.59
N GLU A 381 -9.53 -2.22 -1.47
CA GLU A 381 -8.43 -2.64 -2.35
C GLU A 381 -7.23 -3.13 -1.54
N TYR A 382 -6.13 -2.36 -1.43
CA TYR A 382 -4.99 -2.74 -0.60
C TYR A 382 -5.24 -2.46 0.88
N ASP A 383 -4.62 -3.24 1.76
CA ASP A 383 -4.53 -2.93 3.19
C ASP A 383 -3.52 -1.80 3.43
N SER A 384 -2.41 -1.81 2.68
CA SER A 384 -1.39 -0.77 2.71
C SER A 384 -0.48 -0.81 1.48
N VAL A 385 0.56 0.04 1.48
CA VAL A 385 1.52 0.16 0.39
C VAL A 385 2.96 0.23 0.89
N MET A 386 3.91 -0.03 -0.01
CA MET A 386 5.33 0.21 0.23
C MET A 386 5.57 1.72 0.39
N ASN A 387 6.19 2.14 1.52
CA ASN A 387 6.31 3.55 1.89
C ASN A 387 7.51 4.25 1.23
N TYR A 388 7.52 4.29 -0.10
CA TYR A 388 8.56 4.97 -0.86
C TYR A 388 8.65 6.49 -0.58
N PRO A 389 7.55 7.21 -0.27
CA PRO A 389 7.66 8.61 0.14
C PRO A 389 8.53 8.81 1.38
N LEU A 390 8.43 7.94 2.39
CA LEU A 390 9.27 7.99 3.58
C LEU A 390 10.72 7.65 3.26
N LEU A 391 10.96 6.59 2.45
CA LEU A 391 12.30 6.22 1.98
C LEU A 391 12.98 7.40 1.31
N SER A 392 12.32 8.05 0.34
CA SER A 392 12.87 9.23 -0.35
C SER A 392 13.24 10.34 0.62
N GLY A 393 12.36 10.67 1.55
CA GLY A 393 12.63 11.73 2.52
C GLY A 393 13.77 11.40 3.50
N ILE A 394 13.92 10.14 3.90
CA ILE A 394 15.08 9.70 4.71
C ILE A 394 16.37 9.85 3.91
N HIS A 395 16.38 9.45 2.63
CA HIS A 395 17.55 9.61 1.77
C HIS A 395 17.91 11.09 1.53
N ASP A 396 16.94 11.94 1.21
CA ASP A 396 17.15 13.39 1.01
C ASP A 396 17.77 14.05 2.25
N PHE A 397 17.38 13.61 3.44
CA PHE A 397 17.90 14.16 4.69
C PHE A 397 19.29 13.61 5.05
N PHE A 398 19.50 12.31 5.03
CA PHE A 398 20.71 11.66 5.53
C PHE A 398 21.83 11.53 4.48
N LEU A 399 21.48 11.28 3.22
CA LEU A 399 22.44 11.00 2.15
C LEU A 399 22.73 12.23 1.31
N ASP A 400 21.68 12.78 0.71
CA ASP A 400 21.85 13.85 -0.28
C ASP A 400 21.97 15.22 0.38
N LYS A 401 21.55 15.33 1.66
CA LYS A 401 21.60 16.56 2.49
C LYS A 401 20.91 17.75 1.82
N THR A 402 19.90 17.47 1.04
CA THR A 402 19.08 18.46 0.33
C THR A 402 17.97 19.02 1.22
N MET A 403 17.64 18.33 2.31
CA MET A 403 16.53 18.60 3.21
C MET A 403 17.02 19.13 4.56
N LYS A 404 16.40 20.22 5.08
CA LYS A 404 16.63 20.75 6.42
C LYS A 404 15.81 19.96 7.45
N LYS A 405 16.16 20.12 8.75
CA LYS A 405 15.47 19.45 9.86
C LYS A 405 13.96 19.71 9.86
N GLU A 406 13.53 20.94 9.64
CA GLU A 406 12.12 21.31 9.61
C GLU A 406 11.39 20.70 8.41
N GLU A 407 12.05 20.66 7.26
CA GLU A 407 11.53 20.03 6.04
C GLU A 407 11.39 18.51 6.22
N PHE A 408 12.33 17.87 6.95
CA PHE A 408 12.24 16.47 7.33
C PHE A 408 11.04 16.20 8.25
N GLU A 409 10.81 17.06 9.27
CA GLU A 409 9.60 16.98 10.10
C GLU A 409 8.32 17.06 9.25
N PHE A 410 8.26 18.01 8.32
CA PHE A 410 7.12 18.16 7.42
C PHE A 410 6.91 16.93 6.54
N MET A 411 8.00 16.36 6.02
CA MET A 411 7.95 15.15 5.19
C MET A 411 7.41 13.96 5.99
N VAL A 412 7.92 13.71 7.20
CA VAL A 412 7.42 12.65 8.08
C VAL A 412 5.94 12.87 8.40
N ASN A 413 5.56 14.09 8.80
CA ASN A 413 4.17 14.43 9.09
C ASN A 413 3.27 14.21 7.86
N ARG A 414 3.74 14.57 6.66
CA ARG A 414 3.01 14.32 5.41
C ARG A 414 2.78 12.84 5.20
N CYS A 415 3.79 11.98 5.35
CA CYS A 415 3.65 10.53 5.17
C CYS A 415 2.52 9.95 6.04
N TYR A 416 2.40 10.43 7.28
CA TYR A 416 1.38 9.94 8.24
C TYR A 416 0.10 10.79 8.29
N THR A 417 -0.15 11.62 7.29
CA THR A 417 -1.43 12.33 7.07
C THR A 417 -2.03 12.06 5.69
N MET A 418 -1.37 11.25 4.86
CA MET A 418 -1.87 10.88 3.53
C MET A 418 -2.99 9.85 3.58
N TYR A 419 -2.98 8.95 4.56
CA TYR A 419 -3.88 7.80 4.63
C TYR A 419 -4.62 7.75 5.96
N MET A 420 -5.66 6.91 6.04
CA MET A 420 -6.30 6.57 7.31
C MET A 420 -5.29 5.90 8.26
N GLN A 421 -5.52 6.01 9.56
CA GLN A 421 -4.61 5.48 10.57
C GLN A 421 -4.40 3.96 10.39
N GLN A 422 -5.46 3.21 10.11
CA GLN A 422 -5.38 1.76 9.92
C GLN A 422 -4.39 1.37 8.81
N ASN A 423 -4.34 2.15 7.72
CA ASN A 423 -3.38 1.93 6.63
C ASN A 423 -1.96 2.36 7.03
N ASN A 424 -1.84 3.49 7.77
CA ASN A 424 -0.55 4.00 8.24
C ASN A 424 0.12 3.04 9.24
N ASP A 425 -0.67 2.40 10.10
CA ASP A 425 -0.17 1.49 11.13
C ASP A 425 0.43 0.19 10.55
N VAL A 426 0.12 -0.12 9.29
CA VAL A 426 0.61 -1.30 8.56
C VAL A 426 1.36 -0.94 7.26
N LEU A 427 1.91 0.28 7.15
CA LEU A 427 2.77 0.66 6.03
C LEU A 427 4.00 -0.26 5.94
N PHE A 428 4.38 -0.62 4.74
CA PHE A 428 5.62 -1.36 4.52
C PHE A 428 6.78 -0.36 4.41
N ASN A 429 7.37 0.00 5.55
CA ASN A 429 8.51 0.90 5.63
C ASN A 429 9.78 0.22 5.15
N LEU A 430 10.61 0.92 4.39
CA LEU A 430 11.83 0.39 3.82
C LEU A 430 12.92 1.47 3.72
N LEU A 431 14.20 1.04 3.70
CA LEU A 431 15.36 1.92 3.46
C LEU A 431 15.98 1.66 2.09
N ASP A 432 15.76 0.49 1.52
CA ASP A 432 16.08 0.12 0.14
C ASP A 432 15.20 -1.07 -0.29
N SER A 433 15.28 -1.45 -1.56
CA SER A 433 14.62 -2.64 -2.11
C SER A 433 15.49 -3.25 -3.23
N HIS A 434 15.00 -4.31 -3.87
CA HIS A 434 15.64 -4.88 -5.05
C HIS A 434 15.61 -3.96 -6.28
N ASP A 435 14.74 -2.93 -6.30
CA ASP A 435 14.62 -1.92 -7.36
C ASP A 435 15.43 -0.67 -7.10
N THR A 436 16.01 -0.54 -5.91
CA THR A 436 16.85 0.60 -5.54
C THR A 436 18.28 0.18 -5.30
N GLU A 437 19.21 1.15 -5.35
CA GLU A 437 20.58 0.88 -4.89
C GLU A 437 20.57 0.58 -3.39
N ARG A 438 21.33 -0.46 -2.98
CA ARG A 438 21.45 -0.83 -1.57
C ARG A 438 22.00 0.33 -0.76
N LEU A 439 21.41 0.60 0.39
CA LEU A 439 21.75 1.72 1.25
C LEU A 439 23.25 1.76 1.57
N MET A 440 23.87 0.62 1.91
CA MET A 440 25.28 0.51 2.23
C MET A 440 26.21 0.68 1.00
N ASN A 441 25.70 0.60 -0.23
CA ASN A 441 26.47 0.94 -1.42
C ASN A 441 26.53 2.46 -1.64
N ARG A 442 25.49 3.20 -1.27
CA ARG A 442 25.42 4.66 -1.42
C ARG A 442 26.34 5.38 -0.43
N PHE A 443 26.62 4.79 0.71
CA PHE A 443 27.55 5.35 1.71
C PHE A 443 28.02 4.27 2.69
N HIS A 444 29.23 4.47 3.26
CA HIS A 444 29.90 3.52 4.15
C HIS A 444 30.02 4.07 5.59
N ASP A 445 28.96 4.71 6.10
CA ASP A 445 28.92 5.31 7.43
C ASP A 445 27.89 4.54 8.30
N LEU A 446 28.39 3.66 9.17
CA LEU A 446 27.54 2.83 10.02
C LEU A 446 26.70 3.64 11.00
N ASP A 447 27.21 4.77 11.51
CA ASP A 447 26.45 5.60 12.45
C ASP A 447 25.19 6.18 11.79
N LYS A 448 25.33 6.65 10.55
CA LYS A 448 24.18 7.11 9.76
C LYS A 448 23.23 5.98 9.38
N PHE A 449 23.78 4.79 9.08
CA PHE A 449 22.94 3.62 8.83
C PHE A 449 22.09 3.28 10.06
N TYR A 450 22.68 3.24 11.26
CA TYR A 450 21.94 2.98 12.50
C TYR A 450 20.93 4.08 12.83
N GLN A 451 21.21 5.34 12.52
CA GLN A 451 20.24 6.43 12.68
C GLN A 451 19.01 6.25 11.78
N GLN A 452 19.21 5.89 10.52
CA GLN A 452 18.11 5.62 9.58
C GLN A 452 17.33 4.37 10.00
N LEU A 453 18.02 3.32 10.45
CA LEU A 453 17.40 2.11 10.97
C LEU A 453 16.56 2.40 12.22
N ALA A 454 17.05 3.26 13.12
CA ALA A 454 16.28 3.70 14.29
C ALA A 454 15.01 4.44 13.90
N ILE A 455 15.05 5.30 12.87
CA ILE A 455 13.85 5.95 12.34
C ILE A 455 12.88 4.92 11.78
N LEU A 456 13.36 3.97 10.97
CA LEU A 456 12.54 2.90 10.40
C LEU A 456 11.76 2.15 11.49
N PHE A 457 12.42 1.78 12.60
CA PHE A 457 11.82 0.98 13.69
C PHE A 457 11.05 1.79 14.74
N THR A 458 11.04 3.10 14.68
CA THR A 458 10.35 3.96 15.66
C THR A 458 9.14 4.69 15.09
N LEU A 459 8.95 4.65 13.79
CA LEU A 459 7.76 5.16 13.12
C LEU A 459 6.72 4.04 12.95
N PRO A 460 5.41 4.38 12.85
CA PRO A 460 4.37 3.40 12.55
C PRO A 460 4.60 2.70 11.20
N GLY A 461 4.23 1.42 11.11
CA GLY A 461 4.38 0.60 9.90
C GLY A 461 5.43 -0.48 10.01
#